data_40038023b9128c804e80452a598c5c18
#
_entry.id   40038023b9128c804e80452a598c5c18
#
_cell.length_a   1.000
_cell.length_b   1.000
_cell.length_c   1.000
_cell.angle_alpha   90.00
_cell.angle_beta   90.00
_cell.angle_gamma   90.00
#
_symmetry.space_group_name_H-M   'P 1'
#
loop_
_entity.id
_entity.type
_entity.pdbx_description
1 polymer ?
#
loop_
_entity_poly.entity_id
_entity_poly.type
_entity_poly.pdbx_seq_one_letter_code
_entity_poly.pdbx_strand_id
1 'polypeptide(L)'
;MTKDEIINYWVSSSDKDLKVMGSLFKNGHYGWTLFLGHLVLEKLLKAIYVKNVDVNIPFTHDLAKLSEKAGLLLTEEQKDLLDEVTTFNIKARYPDYKGRFYKKTTKRFAEGYISKIKGFRRWLKKRVKD
;
A
#
# COMPACT_ATOMS: atom_id res chain seq x y z
N MET A 1 5.14 16.70 17.25
CA MET A 1 3.82 16.07 16.99
C MET A 1 3.56 14.99 18.03
N THR A 2 2.33 14.91 18.51
CA THR A 2 1.92 13.81 19.39
C THR A 2 1.84 12.52 18.58
N LYS A 3 1.78 11.39 19.29
CA LYS A 3 1.60 10.07 18.68
C LYS A 3 0.34 10.04 17.81
N ASP A 4 -0.78 10.56 18.34
CA ASP A 4 -2.04 10.59 17.59
C ASP A 4 -1.97 11.47 16.35
N GLU A 5 -1.26 12.58 16.42
CA GLU A 5 -1.05 13.45 15.26
C GLU A 5 -0.23 12.74 14.18
N ILE A 6 0.77 11.96 14.57
CA ILE A 6 1.59 11.19 13.61
C ILE A 6 0.73 10.11 12.94
N ILE A 7 -0.07 9.38 13.72
CA ILE A 7 -0.99 8.38 13.18
C ILE A 7 -1.94 9.01 12.17
N ASN A 8 -2.56 10.14 12.54
CA ASN A 8 -3.48 10.85 11.67
C ASN A 8 -2.81 11.37 10.39
N TYR A 9 -1.55 11.80 10.49
CA TYR A 9 -0.76 12.20 9.33
C TYR A 9 -0.66 11.06 8.31
N TRP A 10 -0.28 9.86 8.77
CA TRP A 10 -0.14 8.72 7.87
C TRP A 10 -1.47 8.26 7.28
N VAL A 11 -2.53 8.24 8.09
CA VAL A 11 -3.87 7.90 7.60
C VAL A 11 -4.34 8.90 6.54
N SER A 12 -4.20 10.19 6.83
CA SER A 12 -4.59 11.25 5.89
C SER A 12 -3.79 11.18 4.60
N SER A 13 -2.48 10.93 4.69
CA SER A 13 -1.62 10.79 3.51
C SER A 13 -2.03 9.58 2.67
N SER A 14 -2.37 8.47 3.32
CA SER A 14 -2.88 7.27 2.63
C SER A 14 -4.20 7.58 1.90
N ASP A 15 -5.11 8.30 2.55
CA ASP A 15 -6.40 8.66 1.95
C ASP A 15 -6.21 9.55 0.71
N LYS A 16 -5.24 10.46 0.75
CA LYS A 16 -4.89 11.30 -0.41
C LYS A 16 -4.35 10.43 -1.56
N ASP A 17 -3.49 9.49 -1.26
CA ASP A 17 -2.94 8.59 -2.27
C ASP A 17 -4.02 7.71 -2.89
N LEU A 18 -5.02 7.32 -2.11
CA LEU A 18 -6.16 6.56 -2.63
C LEU A 18 -6.92 7.35 -3.71
N LYS A 19 -7.09 8.64 -3.51
CA LYS A 19 -7.74 9.51 -4.50
C LYS A 19 -6.89 9.63 -5.77
N VAL A 20 -5.57 9.78 -5.62
CA VAL A 20 -4.65 9.85 -6.76
C VAL A 20 -4.67 8.52 -7.52
N MET A 21 -4.69 7.40 -6.80
CA MET A 21 -4.80 6.07 -7.40
C MET A 21 -6.03 5.99 -8.32
N GLY A 22 -7.18 6.44 -7.84
CA GLY A 22 -8.42 6.45 -8.62
C GLY A 22 -8.34 7.33 -9.86
N SER A 23 -7.72 8.50 -9.73
CA SER A 23 -7.50 9.43 -10.85
C SER A 23 -6.59 8.82 -11.92
N LEU A 24 -5.48 8.21 -11.51
CA LEU A 24 -4.56 7.56 -12.43
C LEU A 24 -5.24 6.40 -13.18
N PHE A 25 -6.03 5.62 -12.47
CA PHE A 25 -6.78 4.53 -13.09
C PHE A 25 -7.76 5.05 -14.12
N LYS A 26 -8.53 6.07 -13.78
CA LYS A 26 -9.51 6.68 -14.67
C LYS A 26 -8.87 7.20 -15.96
N ASN A 27 -7.63 7.68 -15.87
CA ASN A 27 -6.88 8.23 -17.00
C ASN A 27 -5.98 7.22 -17.70
N GLY A 28 -6.10 5.94 -17.38
CA GLY A 28 -5.39 4.88 -18.09
C GLY A 28 -3.95 4.65 -17.67
N HIS A 29 -3.51 5.22 -16.57
CA HIS A 29 -2.13 5.06 -16.06
C HIS A 29 -2.05 3.87 -15.10
N TYR A 30 -2.26 2.67 -15.62
CA TYR A 30 -2.46 1.47 -14.81
C TYR A 30 -1.25 1.07 -13.97
N GLY A 31 -0.04 1.18 -14.52
CA GLY A 31 1.18 0.88 -13.77
C GLY A 31 1.36 1.82 -12.59
N TRP A 32 1.17 3.10 -12.81
CA TRP A 32 1.26 4.11 -11.74
C TRP A 32 0.14 3.97 -10.73
N THR A 33 -1.04 3.53 -11.18
CA THR A 33 -2.16 3.21 -10.28
C THR A 33 -1.74 2.19 -9.23
N LEU A 34 -1.07 1.12 -9.66
CA LEU A 34 -0.63 0.07 -8.74
C LEU A 34 0.51 0.52 -7.83
N PHE A 35 1.38 1.41 -8.31
CA PHE A 35 2.40 2.04 -7.47
C PHE A 35 1.73 2.83 -6.33
N LEU A 36 0.72 3.63 -6.65
CA LEU A 36 -0.03 4.36 -5.62
C LEU A 36 -0.73 3.41 -4.66
N GLY A 37 -1.23 2.27 -5.16
CA GLY A 37 -1.82 1.23 -4.30
C GLY A 37 -0.83 0.73 -3.25
N HIS A 38 0.43 0.54 -3.64
CA HIS A 38 1.51 0.22 -2.70
C HIS A 38 1.64 1.29 -1.63
N LEU A 39 1.68 2.56 -2.03
CA LEU A 39 1.81 3.68 -1.09
C LEU A 39 0.62 3.78 -0.13
N VAL A 40 -0.60 3.54 -0.63
CA VAL A 40 -1.80 3.53 0.21
C VAL A 40 -1.65 2.55 1.36
N LEU A 41 -1.22 1.32 1.07
CA LEU A 41 -1.05 0.29 2.09
C LEU A 41 0.15 0.56 2.99
N GLU A 42 1.27 1.00 2.42
CA GLU A 42 2.47 1.31 3.19
C GLU A 42 2.18 2.37 4.26
N LYS A 43 1.47 3.43 3.90
CA LYS A 43 1.17 4.52 4.83
C LYS A 43 0.23 4.10 5.94
N LEU A 44 -0.76 3.26 5.65
CA LEU A 44 -1.62 2.71 6.69
C LEU A 44 -0.85 1.78 7.64
N LEU A 45 0.06 0.99 7.10
CA LEU A 45 0.92 0.13 7.91
C LEU A 45 1.84 0.96 8.81
N LYS A 46 2.32 2.10 8.32
CA LYS A 46 3.10 3.03 9.15
C LYS A 46 2.27 3.59 10.29
N ALA A 47 1.01 3.95 10.03
CA ALA A 47 0.11 4.41 11.09
C ALA A 47 -0.08 3.33 12.16
N ILE A 48 -0.29 2.09 11.75
CA ILE A 48 -0.47 0.97 12.67
C ILE A 48 0.82 0.69 13.46
N TYR A 49 1.98 0.79 12.80
CA TYR A 49 3.26 0.63 13.47
C TYR A 49 3.43 1.67 14.59
N VAL A 50 3.14 2.94 14.30
CA VAL A 50 3.22 3.99 15.32
C VAL A 50 2.27 3.71 16.47
N LYS A 51 1.07 3.25 16.17
CA LYS A 51 0.07 2.92 17.19
C LYS A 51 0.54 1.76 18.09
N ASN A 52 1.06 0.70 17.50
CA ASN A 52 1.36 -0.55 18.21
C ASN A 52 2.77 -0.65 18.76
N VAL A 53 3.73 0.06 18.19
CA VAL A 53 5.15 -0.07 18.55
C VAL A 53 5.74 1.24 19.02
N ASP A 54 6.13 2.13 18.11
CA ASP A 54 6.62 3.47 18.47
C ASP A 54 6.71 4.37 17.21
N VAL A 55 7.14 5.62 17.42
CA VAL A 55 7.20 6.62 16.35
C VAL A 55 8.39 6.42 15.39
N ASN A 56 9.35 5.57 15.75
CA ASN A 56 10.53 5.30 14.93
C ASN A 56 10.25 4.17 13.95
N ILE A 57 9.66 4.51 12.81
CA ILE A 57 9.21 3.55 11.82
C ILE A 57 10.41 2.97 11.07
N PRO A 58 10.48 1.62 10.89
CA PRO A 58 11.55 1.02 10.09
C PRO A 58 11.55 1.55 8.66
N PHE A 59 12.73 1.78 8.12
CA PHE A 59 12.87 2.19 6.73
C PHE A 59 12.79 0.95 5.84
N THR A 60 11.58 0.67 5.36
CA THR A 60 11.34 -0.47 4.46
C THR A 60 10.11 -0.21 3.59
N HIS A 61 10.15 -0.70 2.35
CA HIS A 61 8.99 -0.71 1.44
C HIS A 61 8.38 -2.11 1.34
N ASP A 62 8.90 -3.08 2.09
CA ASP A 62 8.38 -4.44 2.14
C ASP A 62 7.15 -4.47 3.05
N LEU A 63 5.97 -4.59 2.45
CA LEU A 63 4.70 -4.49 3.16
C LEU A 63 4.48 -5.64 4.14
N ALA A 64 4.85 -6.86 3.76
CA ALA A 64 4.70 -8.03 4.64
C ALA A 64 5.58 -7.88 5.87
N LYS A 65 6.83 -7.45 5.67
CA LYS A 65 7.78 -7.22 6.76
C LYS A 65 7.30 -6.11 7.70
N LEU A 66 6.80 -5.01 7.14
CA LEU A 66 6.29 -3.89 7.94
C LEU A 66 5.06 -4.33 8.75
N SER A 67 4.17 -5.13 8.15
CA SER A 67 3.01 -5.69 8.84
C SER A 67 3.41 -6.55 10.03
N GLU A 68 4.39 -7.43 9.83
CA GLU A 68 4.90 -8.29 10.89
C GLU A 68 5.48 -7.45 12.03
N LYS A 69 6.31 -6.46 11.70
CA LYS A 69 6.91 -5.56 12.71
C LYS A 69 5.87 -4.73 13.44
N ALA A 70 4.76 -4.42 12.80
CA ALA A 70 3.64 -3.71 13.42
C ALA A 70 2.75 -4.62 14.28
N GLY A 71 3.05 -5.91 14.35
CA GLY A 71 2.34 -6.86 15.20
C GLY A 71 1.08 -7.43 14.59
N LEU A 72 0.91 -7.31 13.28
CA LEU A 72 -0.28 -7.85 12.60
C LEU A 72 -0.11 -9.33 12.27
N LEU A 73 -1.16 -10.10 12.53
CA LEU A 73 -1.23 -11.49 12.13
C LEU A 73 -1.92 -11.57 10.77
N LEU A 74 -1.17 -12.04 9.78
CA LEU A 74 -1.66 -12.15 8.40
C LEU A 74 -1.91 -13.60 8.03
N THR A 75 -2.96 -13.82 7.22
CA THR A 75 -3.16 -15.10 6.55
C THR A 75 -2.13 -15.27 5.44
N GLU A 76 -1.93 -16.49 4.94
CA GLU A 76 -1.04 -16.71 3.80
C GLU A 76 -1.51 -15.94 2.56
N GLU A 77 -2.82 -15.86 2.35
CA GLU A 77 -3.39 -15.10 1.24
C GLU A 77 -3.06 -13.61 1.35
N GLN A 78 -3.13 -13.06 2.56
CA GLN A 78 -2.76 -11.64 2.80
C GLN A 78 -1.27 -11.41 2.57
N LYS A 79 -0.41 -12.33 3.01
CA LYS A 79 1.03 -12.24 2.77
C LYS A 79 1.34 -12.26 1.29
N ASP A 80 0.72 -13.17 0.54
CA ASP A 80 0.91 -13.27 -0.92
C ASP A 80 0.51 -11.97 -1.62
N LEU A 81 -0.61 -11.38 -1.21
CA LEU A 81 -1.04 -10.09 -1.75
C LEU A 81 0.01 -9.01 -1.48
N LEU A 82 0.48 -8.91 -0.24
CA LEU A 82 1.45 -7.88 0.13
C LEU A 82 2.78 -8.07 -0.59
N ASP A 83 3.23 -9.30 -0.78
CA ASP A 83 4.45 -9.59 -1.53
C ASP A 83 4.33 -9.14 -2.98
N GLU A 84 3.19 -9.40 -3.61
CA GLU A 84 2.95 -8.97 -4.98
C GLU A 84 2.86 -7.44 -5.09
N VAL A 85 2.11 -6.79 -4.18
CA VAL A 85 1.98 -5.33 -4.17
C VAL A 85 3.33 -4.66 -3.92
N THR A 86 4.17 -5.25 -3.07
CA THR A 86 5.52 -4.74 -2.81
C THR A 86 6.34 -4.65 -4.11
N THR A 87 6.18 -5.61 -5.02
CA THR A 87 6.92 -5.58 -6.29
C THR A 87 6.54 -4.38 -7.16
N PHE A 88 5.33 -3.85 -7.03
CA PHE A 88 4.86 -2.70 -7.82
C PHE A 88 5.67 -1.44 -7.51
N ASN A 89 6.21 -1.33 -6.31
CA ASN A 89 7.06 -0.21 -5.91
C ASN A 89 8.28 -0.07 -6.82
N ILE A 90 8.88 -1.19 -7.23
CA ILE A 90 10.06 -1.19 -8.09
C ILE A 90 9.68 -1.23 -9.57
N LYS A 91 8.76 -2.12 -9.94
CA LYS A 91 8.40 -2.35 -11.34
C LYS A 91 7.84 -1.11 -12.05
N ALA A 92 7.12 -0.26 -11.33
CA ALA A 92 6.56 0.96 -11.91
C ALA A 92 7.60 2.05 -12.16
N ARG A 93 8.69 2.09 -11.37
CA ARG A 93 9.64 3.21 -11.37
C ARG A 93 10.91 2.97 -12.19
N TYR A 94 11.35 1.72 -12.38
CA TYR A 94 12.65 1.43 -12.99
C TYR A 94 12.49 0.94 -14.44
N PRO A 95 13.26 1.53 -15.40
CA PRO A 95 13.08 1.30 -16.84
C PRO A 95 13.15 -0.15 -17.30
N ASP A 96 14.06 -0.96 -16.76
CA ASP A 96 14.27 -2.34 -17.20
C ASP A 96 13.03 -3.22 -16.95
N TYR A 97 12.36 -2.99 -15.82
CA TYR A 97 11.12 -3.69 -15.47
C TYR A 97 9.90 -3.00 -16.06
N LYS A 98 9.98 -1.70 -16.26
CA LYS A 98 8.88 -0.84 -16.68
C LYS A 98 8.25 -1.31 -18.01
N GLY A 99 9.06 -1.64 -19.00
CA GLY A 99 8.56 -2.12 -20.29
C GLY A 99 7.70 -3.36 -20.16
N ARG A 100 8.18 -4.38 -19.44
CA ARG A 100 7.44 -5.63 -19.21
C ARG A 100 6.24 -5.43 -18.31
N PHE A 101 6.42 -4.68 -17.24
CA PHE A 101 5.36 -4.39 -16.29
C PHE A 101 4.20 -3.67 -16.96
N TYR A 102 4.47 -2.62 -17.74
CA TYR A 102 3.43 -1.84 -18.40
C TYR A 102 2.72 -2.61 -19.51
N LYS A 103 3.40 -3.54 -20.18
CA LYS A 103 2.75 -4.44 -21.14
C LYS A 103 1.78 -5.39 -20.47
N LYS A 104 2.14 -5.92 -19.31
CA LYS A 104 1.34 -6.85 -18.52
C LYS A 104 0.18 -6.15 -17.82
N THR A 105 0.37 -4.87 -17.44
CA THR A 105 -0.57 -4.13 -16.60
C THR A 105 -1.67 -3.52 -17.44
N THR A 106 -2.63 -4.35 -17.80
CA THR A 106 -3.85 -3.95 -18.51
C THR A 106 -4.84 -3.34 -17.50
N LYS A 107 -5.91 -2.74 -18.02
CA LYS A 107 -7.03 -2.27 -17.21
C LYS A 107 -7.56 -3.37 -16.30
N ARG A 108 -7.79 -4.57 -16.87
CA ARG A 108 -8.33 -5.72 -16.13
C ARG A 108 -7.40 -6.16 -15.01
N PHE A 109 -6.10 -6.21 -15.28
CA PHE A 109 -5.10 -6.54 -14.27
C PHE A 109 -5.14 -5.52 -13.12
N ALA A 110 -5.15 -4.23 -13.46
CA ALA A 110 -5.21 -3.16 -12.46
C ALA A 110 -6.50 -3.22 -11.63
N GLU A 111 -7.65 -3.42 -12.27
CA GLU A 111 -8.93 -3.54 -11.57
C GLU A 111 -8.91 -4.66 -10.53
N GLY A 112 -8.33 -5.80 -10.88
CA GLY A 112 -8.21 -6.94 -9.97
C GLY A 112 -7.42 -6.58 -8.71
N TYR A 113 -6.28 -5.92 -8.89
CA TYR A 113 -5.45 -5.52 -7.75
C TYR A 113 -6.04 -4.36 -6.97
N ILE A 114 -6.67 -3.40 -7.62
CA ILE A 114 -7.37 -2.30 -6.93
C ILE A 114 -8.40 -2.87 -5.96
N SER A 115 -9.19 -3.85 -6.41
CA SER A 115 -10.20 -4.50 -5.56
C SER A 115 -9.56 -5.15 -4.34
N LYS A 116 -8.48 -5.90 -4.52
CA LYS A 116 -7.75 -6.55 -3.44
C LYS A 116 -7.12 -5.54 -2.49
N ILE A 117 -6.51 -4.50 -3.03
CA ILE A 117 -5.89 -3.42 -2.25
C ILE A 117 -6.93 -2.70 -1.40
N LYS A 118 -8.08 -2.35 -1.99
CA LYS A 118 -9.17 -1.71 -1.25
C LYS A 118 -9.72 -2.60 -0.14
N GLY A 119 -9.83 -3.90 -0.38
CA GLY A 119 -10.25 -4.86 0.63
C GLY A 119 -9.28 -4.91 1.80
N PHE A 120 -7.99 -5.01 1.52
CA PHE A 120 -6.97 -5.02 2.55
C PHE A 120 -6.90 -3.68 3.29
N ARG A 121 -7.05 -2.57 2.56
CA ARG A 121 -7.12 -1.24 3.15
C ARG A 121 -8.24 -1.14 4.19
N ARG A 122 -9.43 -1.64 3.87
CA ARG A 122 -10.57 -1.64 4.81
C ARG A 122 -10.22 -2.44 6.07
N TRP A 123 -9.56 -3.57 5.90
CA TRP A 123 -9.11 -4.40 7.02
C TRP A 123 -8.11 -3.63 7.90
N LEU A 124 -7.14 -2.93 7.27
CA LEU A 124 -6.16 -2.09 7.99
C LEU A 124 -6.81 -0.92 8.71
N LYS A 125 -7.78 -0.26 8.09
CA LYS A 125 -8.48 0.89 8.70
C LYS A 125 -9.15 0.50 10.02
N LYS A 126 -9.69 -0.70 10.11
CA LYS A 126 -10.24 -1.21 11.36
C LYS A 126 -9.17 -1.36 12.43
N ARG A 127 -7.98 -1.80 12.06
CA ARG A 127 -6.87 -1.97 13.03
C ARG A 127 -6.31 -0.64 13.51
N VAL A 128 -6.37 0.41 12.70
CA VAL A 128 -6.00 1.74 13.14
C VAL A 128 -6.94 2.23 14.24
N LYS A 129 -8.23 1.93 14.14
CA LYS A 129 -9.24 2.35 15.12
C LYS A 129 -9.22 1.52 16.40
N ASP A 130 -8.84 0.27 16.31
CA ASP A 130 -8.76 -0.62 17.47
C ASP A 130 -7.57 -0.23 18.35
#